data_e38614b66154bb190748379177eeeedb
#
_entry.id   e38614b66154bb190748379177eeeedb
#
_cell.length_a   1.000
_cell.length_b   1.000
_cell.length_c   1.000
_cell.angle_alpha   90.00
_cell.angle_beta   90.00
_cell.angle_gamma   90.00
#
_symmetry.space_group_name_H-M   'P 1'
#
loop_
_entity.id
_entity.type
_entity.pdbx_description
1 polymer ?
#
loop_
_entity_poly.entity_id
_entity_poly.type
_entity_poly.pdbx_seq_one_letter_code
_entity_poly.pdbx_strand_id
1 'polypeptide(L)'
;MANSLTDVVKLHYAEATQENLEKTLTAMDLAGMIDIPNGTTKNLPYVQMRATSNYTKYTNQTIQDVTTGNDTIVINTTPMVTFAMDVIDEGDDYIDVKPEVIQDASYQIKKRIDGDFFAQVSNAKWKYDANGFGRNTGTLSPITLTTGASQNISTTFGKAKAGLTNNGANGSKLALCVDDFISADLTTLGMETNVVGVADVSYTRGFQGKFGGMDTYSVSMLSSSVIFDLATQPTDGDTVIIQGVTFTFKTTLGSTAGNVLIGASADSASVNLVALLNAPGTTTAQGVALSSDDQATLEGISAVDGTNLLTISSKNGALMASTSMTNASNDLQAQVVNACIMEKGSIKMAIRNGVKVDSRDEPLKLVTNYFIYARYGLKVTTRSKERMVVIPLVTAAAEA
;
A
#
# COMPACT_ATOMS: atom_id res chain seq x y z
N MET A 1 -1.84 26.87 -19.67
CA MET A 1 -2.11 27.18 -18.26
C MET A 1 -0.84 27.83 -17.74
N ALA A 2 -0.92 29.11 -17.38
CA ALA A 2 0.22 29.78 -16.77
C ALA A 2 0.41 29.22 -15.37
N ASN A 3 1.51 28.51 -15.14
CA ASN A 3 1.93 28.19 -13.79
C ASN A 3 2.22 29.51 -13.08
N SER A 4 1.45 29.87 -12.05
CA SER A 4 1.69 31.08 -11.30
C SER A 4 2.85 30.88 -10.31
N LEU A 5 4.05 30.73 -10.80
CA LEU A 5 5.29 30.95 -10.03
C LEU A 5 5.38 32.39 -9.48
N THR A 6 4.54 33.28 -9.98
CA THR A 6 4.37 34.66 -9.50
C THR A 6 4.08 34.77 -8.00
N ASP A 7 3.51 33.74 -7.37
CA ASP A 7 3.27 33.76 -5.92
C ASP A 7 4.54 33.40 -5.12
N VAL A 8 5.45 32.60 -5.69
CA VAL A 8 6.73 32.24 -5.05
C VAL A 8 7.72 33.42 -5.11
N VAL A 9 7.74 34.13 -6.23
CA VAL A 9 8.59 35.34 -6.42
C VAL A 9 8.15 36.50 -5.53
N LYS A 10 6.88 36.59 -5.16
CA LYS A 10 6.35 37.64 -4.26
C LYS A 10 6.59 37.37 -2.78
N LEU A 11 6.93 36.15 -2.39
CA LEU A 11 7.22 35.78 -1.00
C LEU A 11 8.73 35.87 -0.68
N HIS A 12 9.33 37.00 -0.91
CA HIS A 12 10.76 37.32 -0.69
C HIS A 12 11.29 37.16 0.75
N TYR A 13 10.60 36.49 1.64
CA TYR A 13 10.98 36.41 3.05
C TYR A 13 11.15 34.98 3.60
N ALA A 14 10.95 33.93 2.80
CA ALA A 14 11.27 32.59 3.23
C ALA A 14 12.70 32.24 2.77
N GLU A 15 13.64 32.16 3.72
CA GLU A 15 15.02 31.75 3.43
C GLU A 15 15.15 30.27 3.04
N ALA A 16 14.05 29.49 3.18
CA ALA A 16 13.99 28.08 2.77
C ALA A 16 12.57 27.70 2.37
N THR A 17 12.44 26.86 1.37
CA THR A 17 11.18 26.19 1.03
C THR A 17 10.83 25.19 2.12
N GLN A 18 9.52 24.93 2.32
CA GLN A 18 9.06 23.90 3.24
C GLN A 18 9.32 22.53 2.60
N GLU A 19 10.10 21.69 3.28
CA GLU A 19 10.29 20.31 2.85
C GLU A 19 8.99 19.51 3.01
N ASN A 20 8.68 18.69 2.03
CA ASN A 20 7.54 17.77 2.10
C ASN A 20 7.82 16.66 3.12
N LEU A 21 6.79 16.28 3.88
CA LEU A 21 6.88 15.15 4.80
C LEU A 21 7.02 13.84 4.04
N GLU A 22 8.11 13.14 4.27
CA GLU A 22 8.41 11.85 3.64
C GLU A 22 8.16 10.68 4.60
N LYS A 23 7.45 9.65 4.12
CA LYS A 23 7.28 8.39 4.85
C LYS A 23 8.50 7.50 4.69
N THR A 24 8.81 6.69 5.72
CA THR A 24 9.89 5.71 5.65
C THR A 24 9.56 4.58 4.67
N LEU A 25 10.46 4.31 3.74
CA LEU A 25 10.30 3.30 2.69
C LEU A 25 11.16 2.06 3.00
N THR A 26 10.55 0.87 3.00
CA THR A 26 11.19 -0.37 3.51
C THR A 26 11.23 -1.51 2.50
N ALA A 27 10.55 -1.41 1.35
CA ALA A 27 10.46 -2.49 0.38
C ALA A 27 11.83 -2.99 -0.13
N MET A 28 12.79 -2.08 -0.30
CA MET A 28 14.12 -2.42 -0.82
C MET A 28 14.91 -3.34 0.12
N ASP A 29 14.70 -3.23 1.43
CA ASP A 29 15.38 -4.05 2.43
C ASP A 29 14.77 -5.46 2.55
N LEU A 30 13.52 -5.61 2.13
CA LEU A 30 12.75 -6.85 2.21
C LEU A 30 12.70 -7.60 0.88
N ALA A 31 12.91 -6.91 -0.24
CA ALA A 31 12.80 -7.47 -1.58
C ALA A 31 13.92 -8.46 -1.93
N GLY A 32 13.55 -9.50 -2.65
CA GLY A 32 14.52 -10.36 -3.33
C GLY A 32 14.88 -9.76 -4.69
N MET A 33 15.94 -8.97 -4.74
CA MET A 33 16.37 -8.30 -5.97
C MET A 33 16.76 -9.31 -7.07
N ILE A 34 16.24 -9.08 -8.28
CA ILE A 34 16.54 -9.88 -9.47
C ILE A 34 17.09 -8.96 -10.55
N ASP A 35 18.26 -9.25 -11.02
CA ASP A 35 18.86 -8.55 -12.14
C ASP A 35 18.33 -9.11 -13.48
N ILE A 36 17.89 -8.20 -14.37
CA ILE A 36 17.50 -8.50 -15.75
C ILE A 36 18.34 -7.62 -16.67
N PRO A 37 19.54 -8.07 -17.06
CA PRO A 37 20.47 -7.25 -17.82
C PRO A 37 19.94 -6.92 -19.22
N ASN A 38 19.25 -7.86 -19.85
CA ASN A 38 18.69 -7.70 -21.20
C ASN A 38 17.22 -8.14 -21.25
N GLY A 39 16.41 -7.42 -22.03
CA GLY A 39 14.98 -7.69 -22.15
C GLY A 39 14.15 -7.17 -20.97
N THR A 40 12.90 -7.57 -20.91
CA THR A 40 11.92 -7.16 -19.88
C THR A 40 11.42 -8.33 -19.03
N THR A 41 11.89 -9.53 -19.34
CA THR A 41 11.34 -10.78 -18.78
C THR A 41 12.45 -11.69 -18.32
N LYS A 42 12.30 -12.32 -17.17
CA LYS A 42 13.19 -13.38 -16.66
C LYS A 42 12.37 -14.55 -16.14
N ASN A 43 12.76 -15.73 -16.58
CA ASN A 43 12.18 -16.99 -16.12
C ASN A 43 12.86 -17.45 -14.82
N LEU A 44 12.05 -17.91 -13.88
CA LEU A 44 12.46 -18.42 -12.58
C LEU A 44 11.97 -19.87 -12.46
N PRO A 45 12.76 -20.84 -12.94
CA PRO A 45 12.36 -22.26 -12.92
C PRO A 45 12.34 -22.80 -11.47
N TYR A 46 11.41 -23.69 -11.18
CA TYR A 46 11.36 -24.42 -9.92
C TYR A 46 11.01 -25.90 -10.16
N VAL A 47 11.50 -26.76 -9.28
CA VAL A 47 11.19 -28.20 -9.32
C VAL A 47 10.00 -28.47 -8.41
N GLN A 48 9.02 -29.25 -8.88
CA GLN A 48 7.90 -29.68 -8.06
C GLN A 48 8.35 -30.71 -7.01
N MET A 49 7.71 -30.66 -5.82
CA MET A 49 7.96 -31.66 -4.77
C MET A 49 7.45 -33.02 -5.22
N ARG A 50 8.18 -34.06 -4.85
CA ARG A 50 7.83 -35.44 -5.11
C ARG A 50 7.30 -36.10 -3.85
N ALA A 51 6.43 -37.07 -4.05
CA ALA A 51 5.99 -37.94 -2.97
C ALA A 51 7.08 -38.97 -2.63
N THR A 52 7.23 -39.28 -1.37
CA THR A 52 8.06 -40.43 -0.92
C THR A 52 7.22 -41.71 -1.02
N SER A 53 7.83 -42.79 -1.45
CA SER A 53 7.22 -44.12 -1.41
C SER A 53 8.08 -45.07 -0.55
N ASN A 54 7.44 -45.99 0.13
CA ASN A 54 8.15 -47.00 0.90
C ASN A 54 8.72 -48.06 -0.04
N TYR A 55 9.96 -48.44 0.19
CA TYR A 55 10.56 -49.57 -0.51
C TYR A 55 9.93 -50.87 -0.06
N THR A 56 9.47 -51.69 -1.02
CA THR A 56 9.01 -53.05 -0.74
C THR A 56 9.97 -54.02 -1.46
N LYS A 57 10.49 -54.99 -0.70
CA LYS A 57 11.44 -55.98 -1.23
C LYS A 57 10.82 -56.78 -2.39
N TYR A 58 11.56 -56.94 -3.48
CA TYR A 58 11.16 -57.66 -4.69
C TYR A 58 10.02 -57.04 -5.51
N THR A 59 9.69 -55.75 -5.28
CA THR A 59 8.74 -55.03 -6.15
C THR A 59 9.42 -53.93 -6.96
N ASN A 60 8.98 -53.74 -8.20
CA ASN A 60 9.48 -52.66 -9.02
C ASN A 60 9.02 -51.32 -8.42
N GLN A 61 9.97 -50.40 -8.21
CA GLN A 61 9.66 -49.07 -7.74
C GLN A 61 9.12 -48.20 -8.88
N THR A 62 8.08 -47.44 -8.62
CA THR A 62 7.57 -46.47 -9.59
C THR A 62 8.54 -45.29 -9.70
N ILE A 63 9.10 -45.09 -10.88
CA ILE A 63 9.96 -43.95 -11.16
C ILE A 63 9.06 -42.73 -11.38
N GLN A 64 9.30 -41.68 -10.61
CA GLN A 64 8.56 -40.40 -10.76
C GLN A 64 9.37 -39.47 -11.67
N ASP A 65 8.73 -38.93 -12.69
CA ASP A 65 9.34 -37.94 -13.57
C ASP A 65 9.63 -36.64 -12.86
N VAL A 66 10.70 -35.96 -13.28
CA VAL A 66 11.01 -34.60 -12.79
C VAL A 66 10.14 -33.59 -13.50
N THR A 67 9.11 -33.12 -12.82
CA THR A 67 8.32 -32.01 -13.32
C THR A 67 8.91 -30.67 -12.86
N THR A 68 9.17 -29.79 -13.81
CA THR A 68 9.62 -28.42 -13.57
C THR A 68 8.50 -27.45 -13.89
N GLY A 69 8.29 -26.47 -12.99
CA GLY A 69 7.44 -25.32 -13.26
C GLY A 69 8.31 -24.10 -13.57
N ASN A 70 7.70 -23.08 -14.14
CA ASN A 70 8.38 -21.83 -14.46
C ASN A 70 7.53 -20.65 -14.00
N ASP A 71 8.09 -19.81 -13.14
CA ASP A 71 7.54 -18.51 -12.80
C ASP A 71 8.27 -17.45 -13.63
N THR A 72 7.53 -16.46 -14.12
CA THR A 72 8.09 -15.39 -14.94
C THR A 72 7.93 -14.05 -14.22
N ILE A 73 9.03 -13.30 -14.06
CA ILE A 73 8.99 -11.91 -13.66
C ILE A 73 9.10 -11.01 -14.89
N VAL A 74 8.23 -10.02 -14.97
CA VAL A 74 8.18 -9.08 -16.10
C VAL A 74 8.30 -7.66 -15.58
N ILE A 75 9.16 -6.86 -16.20
CA ILE A 75 9.24 -5.42 -15.96
C ILE A 75 8.18 -4.75 -16.81
N ASN A 76 7.03 -4.47 -16.23
CA ASN A 76 5.84 -3.94 -16.91
C ASN A 76 5.33 -2.62 -16.34
N THR A 77 5.87 -2.16 -15.21
CA THR A 77 5.43 -0.95 -14.53
C THR A 77 6.44 0.16 -14.73
N THR A 78 5.97 1.31 -15.19
CA THR A 78 6.80 2.50 -15.42
C THR A 78 6.07 3.73 -14.88
N PRO A 79 6.10 3.97 -13.55
CA PRO A 79 5.60 5.23 -13.01
C PRO A 79 6.44 6.39 -13.52
N MET A 80 5.79 7.49 -13.82
CA MET A 80 6.42 8.70 -14.33
C MET A 80 5.73 9.91 -13.74
N VAL A 81 6.53 10.88 -13.30
CA VAL A 81 6.08 12.22 -12.92
C VAL A 81 6.67 13.18 -13.95
N THR A 82 5.85 14.07 -14.46
CA THR A 82 6.26 15.07 -15.46
C THR A 82 5.88 16.45 -15.00
N PHE A 83 6.80 17.39 -15.14
CA PHE A 83 6.53 18.80 -14.93
C PHE A 83 7.30 19.64 -15.94
N ALA A 84 6.85 20.86 -16.16
CA ALA A 84 7.46 21.81 -17.08
C ALA A 84 7.85 23.08 -16.32
N MET A 85 9.05 23.60 -16.60
CA MET A 85 9.52 24.88 -16.06
C MET A 85 9.81 25.84 -17.23
N ASP A 86 9.41 27.11 -17.08
CA ASP A 86 9.77 28.13 -18.01
C ASP A 86 11.26 28.51 -17.83
N VAL A 87 11.99 28.63 -18.93
CA VAL A 87 13.43 28.92 -18.89
C VAL A 87 13.71 30.32 -18.34
N ILE A 88 12.78 31.26 -18.56
CA ILE A 88 12.92 32.64 -18.07
C ILE A 88 12.70 32.67 -16.57
N ASP A 89 11.66 31.98 -16.07
CA ASP A 89 11.37 31.89 -14.64
C ASP A 89 12.50 31.18 -13.89
N GLU A 90 13.12 30.14 -14.48
CA GLU A 90 14.27 29.43 -13.89
C GLU A 90 15.50 30.35 -13.73
N GLY A 91 15.66 31.35 -14.64
CA GLY A 91 16.74 32.32 -14.58
C GLY A 91 16.52 33.51 -13.64
N ASP A 92 15.27 33.83 -13.35
CA ASP A 92 14.87 34.96 -12.50
C ASP A 92 14.58 34.56 -11.03
N ASP A 93 14.49 33.26 -10.75
CA ASP A 93 14.23 32.74 -9.40
C ASP A 93 15.41 32.98 -8.46
N TYR A 94 15.15 33.70 -7.35
CA TYR A 94 16.11 33.90 -6.27
C TYR A 94 16.38 32.61 -5.47
N ILE A 95 15.42 31.67 -5.49
CA ILE A 95 15.51 30.36 -4.83
C ILE A 95 15.41 29.30 -5.92
N ASP A 96 16.42 28.42 -6.02
CA ASP A 96 16.38 27.27 -6.94
C ASP A 96 15.40 26.21 -6.39
N VAL A 97 14.15 26.25 -6.86
CA VAL A 97 13.08 25.32 -6.47
C VAL A 97 13.22 23.95 -7.17
N LYS A 98 13.98 23.88 -8.26
CA LYS A 98 14.15 22.70 -9.10
C LYS A 98 14.63 21.45 -8.36
N PRO A 99 15.64 21.48 -7.47
CA PRO A 99 16.08 20.30 -6.73
C PRO A 99 14.99 19.71 -5.89
N GLU A 100 14.15 20.53 -5.24
CA GLU A 100 13.08 20.09 -4.35
C GLU A 100 11.94 19.42 -5.13
N VAL A 101 11.53 19.97 -6.26
CA VAL A 101 10.52 19.36 -7.14
C VAL A 101 11.01 18.00 -7.68
N ILE A 102 12.29 17.89 -8.01
CA ILE A 102 12.89 16.61 -8.44
C ILE A 102 12.94 15.62 -7.28
N GLN A 103 13.27 16.07 -6.08
CA GLN A 103 13.30 15.23 -4.89
C GLN A 103 11.89 14.69 -4.56
N ASP A 104 10.89 15.57 -4.51
CA ASP A 104 9.50 15.17 -4.27
C ASP A 104 9.00 14.19 -5.33
N ALA A 105 9.18 14.48 -6.61
CA ALA A 105 8.80 13.59 -7.69
C ALA A 105 9.50 12.22 -7.60
N SER A 106 10.77 12.21 -7.21
CA SER A 106 11.53 10.98 -6.98
C SER A 106 10.99 10.19 -5.79
N TYR A 107 10.59 10.89 -4.73
CA TYR A 107 9.96 10.29 -3.56
C TYR A 107 8.60 9.67 -3.91
N GLN A 108 7.74 10.36 -4.67
CA GLN A 108 6.44 9.84 -5.09
C GLN A 108 6.57 8.53 -5.90
N ILE A 109 7.58 8.44 -6.76
CA ILE A 109 7.89 7.21 -7.50
C ILE A 109 8.31 6.08 -6.56
N LYS A 110 9.21 6.37 -5.61
CA LYS A 110 9.66 5.38 -4.62
C LYS A 110 8.51 4.93 -3.71
N LYS A 111 7.67 5.86 -3.27
CA LYS A 111 6.45 5.60 -2.48
C LYS A 111 5.52 4.64 -3.21
N ARG A 112 5.31 4.83 -4.52
CA ARG A 112 4.51 3.93 -5.33
C ARG A 112 5.12 2.53 -5.44
N ILE A 113 6.44 2.43 -5.60
CA ILE A 113 7.15 1.12 -5.60
C ILE A 113 6.91 0.39 -4.28
N ASP A 114 7.00 1.08 -3.16
CA ASP A 114 6.80 0.52 -1.82
C ASP A 114 5.35 0.04 -1.64
N GLY A 115 4.37 0.86 -2.01
CA GLY A 115 2.95 0.50 -1.96
C GLY A 115 2.61 -0.72 -2.84
N ASP A 116 3.11 -0.75 -4.08
CA ASP A 116 2.92 -1.90 -4.98
C ASP A 116 3.62 -3.17 -4.46
N PHE A 117 4.76 -3.03 -3.76
CA PHE A 117 5.45 -4.13 -3.10
C PHE A 117 4.59 -4.74 -1.98
N PHE A 118 4.10 -3.92 -1.05
CA PHE A 118 3.27 -4.42 0.05
C PHE A 118 1.88 -4.89 -0.42
N ALA A 119 1.35 -4.38 -1.52
CA ALA A 119 0.14 -4.91 -2.13
C ALA A 119 0.27 -6.38 -2.56
N GLN A 120 1.51 -6.85 -2.87
CA GLN A 120 1.77 -8.26 -3.18
C GLN A 120 1.58 -9.21 -1.98
N VAL A 121 1.49 -8.70 -0.76
CA VAL A 121 1.23 -9.50 0.45
C VAL A 121 -0.12 -10.22 0.36
N SER A 122 -1.09 -9.63 -0.29
CA SER A 122 -2.41 -10.26 -0.56
C SER A 122 -2.29 -11.61 -1.30
N ASN A 123 -1.20 -11.82 -2.07
CA ASN A 123 -0.90 -13.06 -2.77
C ASN A 123 -0.28 -14.15 -1.89
N ALA A 124 -0.12 -13.92 -0.57
CA ALA A 124 0.37 -14.93 0.37
C ALA A 124 -0.54 -16.18 0.34
N LYS A 125 0.08 -17.37 0.41
CA LYS A 125 -0.68 -18.63 0.46
C LYS A 125 -1.38 -18.84 1.81
N TRP A 126 -0.80 -18.27 2.87
CA TRP A 126 -1.28 -18.46 4.23
C TRP A 126 -1.89 -17.19 4.80
N LYS A 127 -2.88 -17.36 5.66
CA LYS A 127 -3.46 -16.30 6.48
C LYS A 127 -3.46 -16.72 7.94
N TYR A 128 -3.38 -15.73 8.82
CA TYR A 128 -3.74 -15.88 10.22
C TYR A 128 -4.77 -14.80 10.56
N ASP A 129 -5.99 -15.21 10.77
CA ASP A 129 -7.12 -14.33 11.04
C ASP A 129 -7.88 -14.76 12.29
N ALA A 130 -9.03 -14.17 12.58
CA ALA A 130 -9.86 -14.53 13.75
C ALA A 130 -10.22 -16.02 13.80
N ASN A 131 -10.21 -16.72 12.66
CA ASN A 131 -10.45 -18.17 12.57
C ASN A 131 -9.15 -19.00 12.73
N GLY A 132 -8.01 -18.36 12.99
CA GLY A 132 -6.71 -19.01 13.17
C GLY A 132 -5.87 -19.11 11.89
N PHE A 133 -4.83 -19.97 11.95
CA PHE A 133 -3.94 -20.18 10.82
C PHE A 133 -4.59 -21.08 9.75
N GLY A 134 -4.59 -20.62 8.52
CA GLY A 134 -5.21 -21.34 7.41
C GLY A 134 -4.71 -20.92 6.04
N ARG A 135 -5.29 -21.53 4.99
CA ARG A 135 -5.01 -21.16 3.62
C ARG A 135 -5.73 -19.85 3.28
N ASN A 136 -5.03 -18.93 2.65
CA ASN A 136 -5.64 -17.69 2.16
C ASN A 136 -6.50 -17.99 0.91
N THR A 137 -7.81 -17.79 1.05
CA THR A 137 -8.81 -17.95 -0.03
C THR A 137 -9.34 -16.61 -0.53
N GLY A 138 -8.75 -15.49 -0.06
CA GLY A 138 -9.19 -14.13 -0.38
C GLY A 138 -10.14 -13.54 0.66
N THR A 139 -10.84 -14.36 1.45
CA THR A 139 -11.68 -13.87 2.55
C THR A 139 -10.87 -13.86 3.84
N LEU A 140 -10.76 -12.70 4.47
CA LEU A 140 -10.03 -12.48 5.71
C LEU A 140 -11.01 -12.04 6.81
N SER A 141 -10.91 -12.65 7.99
CA SER A 141 -11.67 -12.23 9.20
C SER A 141 -10.72 -11.41 10.08
N PRO A 142 -10.91 -10.10 10.21
CA PRO A 142 -9.99 -9.26 10.95
C PRO A 142 -9.85 -9.64 12.42
N ILE A 143 -8.66 -9.43 12.98
CA ILE A 143 -8.36 -9.64 14.39
C ILE A 143 -8.32 -8.29 15.09
N THR A 144 -9.12 -8.11 16.12
CA THR A 144 -9.00 -6.97 17.03
C THR A 144 -7.85 -7.21 17.99
N LEU A 145 -6.85 -6.34 17.97
CA LEU A 145 -5.76 -6.39 18.94
C LEU A 145 -6.24 -5.80 20.28
N THR A 146 -5.86 -6.46 21.34
CA THR A 146 -6.13 -6.02 22.72
C THR A 146 -4.82 -5.77 23.44
N THR A 147 -4.76 -4.67 24.19
CA THR A 147 -3.64 -4.26 25.04
C THR A 147 -3.96 -4.53 26.52
N GLY A 148 -2.96 -4.46 27.40
CA GLY A 148 -3.11 -4.67 28.83
C GLY A 148 -3.13 -6.14 29.27
N ALA A 149 -3.81 -6.46 30.36
CA ALA A 149 -3.77 -7.80 30.99
C ALA A 149 -4.32 -8.94 30.11
N SER A 150 -5.19 -8.63 29.14
CA SER A 150 -5.79 -9.59 28.19
C SER A 150 -5.19 -9.49 26.79
N GLN A 151 -3.96 -9.00 26.67
CA GLN A 151 -3.31 -8.78 25.39
C GLN A 151 -3.21 -10.05 24.54
N ASN A 152 -3.52 -9.90 23.25
CA ASN A 152 -3.41 -11.00 22.28
C ASN A 152 -2.30 -10.77 21.23
N ILE A 153 -1.61 -9.64 21.27
CA ILE A 153 -0.60 -9.23 20.27
C ILE A 153 0.50 -10.30 20.13
N SER A 154 1.12 -10.69 21.25
CA SER A 154 2.20 -11.68 21.25
C SER A 154 1.73 -13.06 20.81
N THR A 155 0.52 -13.46 21.20
CA THR A 155 -0.06 -14.75 20.79
C THR A 155 -0.43 -14.76 19.32
N THR A 156 -0.94 -13.67 18.78
CA THR A 156 -1.30 -13.50 17.35
C THR A 156 -0.07 -13.69 16.47
N PHE A 157 0.97 -12.90 16.69
CA PHE A 157 2.18 -12.98 15.88
C PHE A 157 2.98 -14.26 16.15
N GLY A 158 2.98 -14.76 17.40
CA GLY A 158 3.62 -16.02 17.76
C GLY A 158 2.99 -17.22 17.07
N LYS A 159 1.66 -17.31 17.04
CA LYS A 159 0.93 -18.39 16.35
C LYS A 159 1.05 -18.27 14.82
N ALA A 160 1.00 -17.06 14.26
CA ALA A 160 1.21 -16.85 12.85
C ALA A 160 2.61 -17.28 12.41
N LYS A 161 3.66 -16.93 13.18
CA LYS A 161 5.03 -17.40 12.99
C LYS A 161 5.12 -18.92 13.06
N ALA A 162 4.58 -19.54 14.13
CA ALA A 162 4.61 -20.98 14.31
C ALA A 162 3.92 -21.72 13.16
N GLY A 163 2.76 -21.23 12.69
CA GLY A 163 2.08 -21.78 11.53
C GLY A 163 2.94 -21.70 10.26
N LEU A 164 3.63 -20.60 10.04
CA LEU A 164 4.48 -20.40 8.86
C LEU A 164 5.73 -21.29 8.91
N THR A 165 6.40 -21.37 10.06
CA THR A 165 7.59 -22.23 10.23
C THR A 165 7.22 -23.70 10.15
N ASN A 166 6.08 -24.12 10.67
CA ASN A 166 5.58 -25.50 10.55
C ASN A 166 5.30 -25.88 9.09
N ASN A 167 5.03 -24.91 8.23
CA ASN A 167 4.87 -25.11 6.78
C ASN A 167 6.16 -24.90 5.98
N GLY A 168 7.33 -24.92 6.64
CA GLY A 168 8.63 -24.99 6.02
C GLY A 168 9.32 -23.64 5.72
N ALA A 169 8.83 -22.53 6.26
CA ALA A 169 9.55 -21.27 6.17
C ALA A 169 10.76 -21.25 7.13
N ASN A 170 11.81 -20.54 6.74
CA ASN A 170 13.01 -20.41 7.56
C ASN A 170 12.79 -19.38 8.68
N GLY A 171 12.62 -19.86 9.91
CA GLY A 171 12.33 -19.03 11.08
C GLY A 171 13.37 -17.94 11.41
N SER A 172 14.64 -18.11 10.96
CA SER A 172 15.70 -17.13 11.21
C SER A 172 15.72 -15.96 10.22
N LYS A 173 14.99 -16.07 9.10
CA LYS A 173 14.91 -15.05 8.04
C LYS A 173 13.57 -14.35 7.95
N LEU A 174 12.72 -14.54 8.95
CA LEU A 174 11.40 -13.95 8.97
C LEU A 174 11.46 -12.47 9.33
N ALA A 175 10.73 -11.68 8.59
CA ALA A 175 10.44 -10.28 8.87
C ALA A 175 8.95 -10.13 9.22
N LEU A 176 8.67 -9.40 10.30
CA LEU A 176 7.35 -8.97 10.69
C LEU A 176 7.17 -7.52 10.23
N CYS A 177 6.19 -7.28 9.38
CA CYS A 177 5.83 -5.94 8.90
C CYS A 177 4.50 -5.54 9.51
N VAL A 178 4.50 -4.47 10.26
CA VAL A 178 3.33 -3.93 10.95
C VAL A 178 3.20 -2.43 10.67
N ASP A 179 2.00 -1.92 10.82
CA ASP A 179 1.74 -0.49 10.74
C ASP A 179 2.35 0.28 11.92
N ASP A 180 2.54 1.57 11.76
CA ASP A 180 3.17 2.44 12.76
C ASP A 180 2.41 2.43 14.11
N PHE A 181 1.07 2.36 14.09
CA PHE A 181 0.26 2.26 15.31
C PHE A 181 0.48 0.93 16.05
N ILE A 182 0.44 -0.18 15.32
CA ILE A 182 0.70 -1.52 15.89
C ILE A 182 2.14 -1.62 16.40
N SER A 183 3.04 -0.95 15.72
CA SER A 183 4.44 -0.85 16.09
C SER A 183 4.63 -0.13 17.42
N ALA A 184 3.89 0.95 17.67
CA ALA A 184 3.86 1.63 18.95
C ALA A 184 3.35 0.71 20.07
N ASP A 185 2.30 -0.06 19.81
CA ASP A 185 1.77 -1.05 20.76
C ASP A 185 2.79 -2.14 21.09
N LEU A 186 3.53 -2.65 20.09
CA LEU A 186 4.62 -3.61 20.29
C LEU A 186 5.75 -3.03 21.14
N THR A 187 6.06 -1.76 20.97
CA THR A 187 7.09 -1.07 21.75
C THR A 187 6.65 -0.92 23.21
N THR A 188 5.41 -0.52 23.44
CA THR A 188 4.82 -0.41 24.78
C THR A 188 4.81 -1.76 25.49
N LEU A 189 4.42 -2.83 24.79
CA LEU A 189 4.45 -4.19 25.30
C LEU A 189 5.87 -4.63 25.71
N GLY A 190 6.88 -4.28 24.92
CA GLY A 190 8.29 -4.54 25.23
C GLY A 190 8.74 -3.84 26.50
N MET A 191 8.28 -2.62 26.75
CA MET A 191 8.57 -1.86 27.97
C MET A 191 7.87 -2.45 29.20
N GLU A 192 6.60 -2.84 29.07
CA GLU A 192 5.82 -3.39 30.17
C GLU A 192 6.29 -4.79 30.61
N THR A 193 6.70 -5.63 29.66
CA THR A 193 7.08 -7.02 29.95
C THR A 193 8.57 -7.21 30.23
N ASN A 194 9.35 -6.12 30.27
CA ASN A 194 10.81 -6.18 30.50
C ASN A 194 11.52 -7.13 29.50
N VAL A 195 11.00 -7.24 28.29
CA VAL A 195 11.60 -8.06 27.22
C VAL A 195 12.86 -7.33 26.75
N VAL A 196 13.96 -7.68 27.37
CA VAL A 196 15.32 -7.20 27.01
C VAL A 196 15.57 -7.57 25.54
N GLY A 197 15.74 -6.57 24.70
CA GLY A 197 16.06 -6.77 23.28
C GLY A 197 15.30 -5.89 22.29
N VAL A 198 14.26 -5.20 22.74
CA VAL A 198 13.55 -4.20 21.89
C VAL A 198 14.14 -2.79 22.09
N ALA A 199 14.89 -2.56 23.15
CA ALA A 199 15.39 -1.23 23.52
C ALA A 199 16.64 -0.76 22.74
N ASP A 200 17.27 -1.60 21.94
CA ASP A 200 18.40 -1.20 21.09
C ASP A 200 17.92 -0.98 19.65
N VAL A 201 17.10 0.05 19.50
CA VAL A 201 16.41 0.32 18.24
C VAL A 201 17.19 1.34 17.45
N SER A 202 17.86 0.87 16.43
CA SER A 202 18.28 1.73 15.33
C SER A 202 17.06 2.00 14.46
N TYR A 203 16.42 3.16 14.60
CA TYR A 203 15.28 3.61 13.76
C TYR A 203 15.66 3.88 12.30
N THR A 204 16.66 3.20 11.80
CA THR A 204 17.09 3.37 10.42
C THR A 204 16.19 2.54 9.51
N ARG A 205 15.45 3.21 8.62
CA ARG A 205 14.58 2.59 7.61
C ARG A 205 13.45 1.70 8.16
N GLY A 206 12.79 2.13 9.25
CA GLY A 206 11.63 1.41 9.80
C GLY A 206 11.95 0.10 10.53
N PHE A 207 13.22 -0.28 10.68
CA PHE A 207 13.60 -1.44 11.48
C PHE A 207 13.48 -1.12 12.97
N GLN A 208 12.73 -1.94 13.71
CA GLN A 208 12.45 -1.73 15.14
C GLN A 208 13.04 -2.81 16.06
N GLY A 209 14.01 -3.58 15.59
CA GLY A 209 14.59 -4.66 16.38
C GLY A 209 13.93 -6.01 16.12
N LYS A 210 13.87 -6.88 17.13
CA LYS A 210 13.34 -8.25 16.99
C LYS A 210 12.19 -8.49 17.92
N PHE A 211 11.07 -8.94 17.38
CA PHE A 211 9.93 -9.45 18.13
C PHE A 211 9.76 -10.95 17.90
N GLY A 212 9.75 -11.73 18.97
CA GLY A 212 9.63 -13.19 18.87
C GLY A 212 10.71 -13.84 17.97
N GLY A 213 11.90 -13.24 17.85
CA GLY A 213 12.99 -13.70 16.97
C GLY A 213 12.77 -13.41 15.48
N MET A 214 11.83 -12.53 15.13
CA MET A 214 11.63 -12.00 13.78
C MET A 214 12.15 -10.55 13.74
N ASP A 215 12.76 -10.16 12.62
CA ASP A 215 13.10 -8.76 12.38
C ASP A 215 11.81 -7.96 12.17
N THR A 216 11.59 -6.92 12.98
CA THR A 216 10.35 -6.13 12.94
C THR A 216 10.57 -4.83 12.21
N TYR A 217 9.67 -4.54 11.28
CA TYR A 217 9.66 -3.31 10.47
C TYR A 217 8.35 -2.57 10.69
N SER A 218 8.45 -1.28 11.03
CA SER A 218 7.34 -0.35 10.91
C SER A 218 7.19 0.07 9.46
N VAL A 219 6.02 -0.14 8.89
CA VAL A 219 5.76 0.06 7.46
C VAL A 219 4.52 0.92 7.29
N SER A 220 4.71 2.16 6.89
CA SER A 220 3.60 3.10 6.64
C SER A 220 2.83 2.80 5.35
N MET A 221 3.28 1.83 4.52
CA MET A 221 2.71 1.51 3.20
C MET A 221 2.00 0.16 3.16
N LEU A 222 1.60 -0.39 4.30
CA LEU A 222 0.78 -1.59 4.33
C LEU A 222 -0.60 -1.31 3.73
N SER A 223 -1.12 -2.25 2.94
CA SER A 223 -2.47 -2.11 2.42
C SER A 223 -3.50 -2.11 3.54
N SER A 224 -4.43 -1.18 3.45
CA SER A 224 -5.52 -1.04 4.42
C SER A 224 -6.86 -1.01 3.71
N SER A 225 -7.92 -1.28 4.44
CA SER A 225 -9.29 -1.18 3.95
C SER A 225 -10.25 -0.74 5.05
N VAL A 226 -11.29 -0.02 4.63
CA VAL A 226 -12.42 0.37 5.48
C VAL A 226 -13.69 -0.04 4.77
N ILE A 227 -14.66 -0.53 5.51
CA ILE A 227 -16.00 -0.80 5.00
C ILE A 227 -16.89 0.37 5.39
N PHE A 228 -17.51 0.99 4.40
CA PHE A 228 -18.55 1.97 4.59
C PHE A 228 -19.90 1.28 4.36
N ASP A 229 -20.72 1.23 5.42
CA ASP A 229 -22.06 0.66 5.42
C ASP A 229 -23.07 1.74 5.13
N LEU A 230 -23.77 1.64 4.02
CA LEU A 230 -24.90 2.49 3.65
C LEU A 230 -26.21 1.72 3.89
N ALA A 231 -26.53 1.44 5.16
CA ALA A 231 -27.75 0.71 5.52
C ALA A 231 -29.02 1.42 5.03
N THR A 232 -28.97 2.73 4.89
CA THR A 232 -30.07 3.58 4.39
C THR A 232 -29.57 4.58 3.36
N GLN A 233 -30.48 5.07 2.54
CA GLN A 233 -30.18 6.11 1.56
C GLN A 233 -29.63 7.38 2.26
N PRO A 234 -28.48 7.93 1.80
CA PRO A 234 -27.95 9.19 2.35
C PRO A 234 -28.93 10.34 2.16
N THR A 235 -28.85 11.33 3.05
CA THR A 235 -29.60 12.58 2.95
C THR A 235 -28.80 13.62 2.16
N ASP A 236 -29.48 14.57 1.53
CA ASP A 236 -28.81 15.67 0.82
C ASP A 236 -27.93 16.48 1.78
N GLY A 237 -26.64 16.55 1.49
CA GLY A 237 -25.64 17.20 2.32
C GLY A 237 -24.83 16.28 3.23
N ASP A 238 -25.17 14.99 3.34
CA ASP A 238 -24.35 14.01 4.05
C ASP A 238 -22.96 13.92 3.41
N THR A 239 -21.92 13.70 4.22
CA THR A 239 -20.54 13.70 3.74
C THR A 239 -19.77 12.47 4.16
N VAL A 240 -18.85 12.05 3.29
CA VAL A 240 -17.76 11.08 3.58
C VAL A 240 -16.45 11.78 3.26
N ILE A 241 -15.51 11.74 4.19
CA ILE A 241 -14.17 12.28 4.02
C ILE A 241 -13.20 11.09 3.91
N ILE A 242 -12.38 11.07 2.86
CA ILE A 242 -11.39 10.03 2.63
C ILE A 242 -10.05 10.72 2.35
N GLN A 243 -9.05 10.47 3.19
CA GLN A 243 -7.73 11.13 3.12
C GLN A 243 -7.82 12.67 3.09
N GLY A 244 -8.79 13.24 3.81
CA GLY A 244 -9.04 14.69 3.82
C GLY A 244 -9.85 15.21 2.64
N VAL A 245 -10.13 14.40 1.62
CA VAL A 245 -10.99 14.77 0.48
C VAL A 245 -12.45 14.54 0.83
N THR A 246 -13.29 15.57 0.70
CA THR A 246 -14.71 15.51 1.07
C THR A 246 -15.58 15.11 -0.12
N PHE A 247 -16.36 14.06 0.04
CA PHE A 247 -17.42 13.64 -0.87
C PHE A 247 -18.77 14.01 -0.26
N THR A 248 -19.59 14.77 -0.99
CA THR A 248 -20.89 15.23 -0.51
C THR A 248 -22.02 14.58 -1.31
N PHE A 249 -22.91 13.88 -0.64
CA PHE A 249 -24.10 13.30 -1.26
C PHE A 249 -25.12 14.38 -1.60
N LYS A 250 -25.59 14.38 -2.84
CA LYS A 250 -26.53 15.37 -3.38
C LYS A 250 -27.69 14.72 -4.13
N THR A 251 -28.91 15.23 -3.90
CA THR A 251 -30.10 14.88 -4.70
C THR A 251 -29.98 15.42 -6.13
N THR A 252 -29.34 16.58 -6.28
CA THR A 252 -29.00 17.18 -7.58
C THR A 252 -27.52 17.48 -7.60
N LEU A 253 -26.80 16.91 -8.57
CA LEU A 253 -25.35 16.84 -8.56
C LEU A 253 -24.65 18.22 -8.53
N GLY A 254 -25.19 19.23 -9.25
CA GLY A 254 -24.54 20.55 -9.36
C GLY A 254 -23.19 20.49 -10.07
N SER A 255 -22.31 21.46 -9.77
CA SER A 255 -20.97 21.58 -10.38
C SER A 255 -19.82 21.56 -9.37
N THR A 256 -20.10 21.37 -8.08
CA THR A 256 -19.08 21.35 -7.03
C THR A 256 -18.30 20.04 -7.06
N ALA A 257 -16.96 20.13 -7.10
CA ALA A 257 -16.08 18.98 -7.06
C ALA A 257 -16.36 18.09 -5.83
N GLY A 258 -16.32 16.77 -6.01
CA GLY A 258 -16.61 15.82 -4.93
C GLY A 258 -18.09 15.58 -4.65
N ASN A 259 -19.03 16.23 -5.36
CA ASN A 259 -20.43 15.88 -5.25
C ASN A 259 -20.71 14.50 -5.85
N VAL A 260 -21.49 13.70 -5.12
CA VAL A 260 -21.94 12.35 -5.48
C VAL A 260 -23.46 12.33 -5.53
N LEU A 261 -24.06 11.80 -6.60
CA LEU A 261 -25.49 11.67 -6.72
C LEU A 261 -26.02 10.58 -5.77
N ILE A 262 -27.02 10.89 -4.97
CA ILE A 262 -27.65 9.94 -4.05
C ILE A 262 -28.31 8.77 -4.83
N GLY A 263 -28.94 9.07 -5.97
CA GLY A 263 -29.67 8.04 -6.72
C GLY A 263 -30.99 7.64 -6.06
N ALA A 264 -31.52 6.47 -6.44
CA ALA A 264 -32.85 6.02 -6.01
C ALA A 264 -32.84 5.15 -4.74
N SER A 265 -31.66 4.70 -4.28
CA SER A 265 -31.51 3.78 -3.15
C SER A 265 -30.12 3.95 -2.50
N ALA A 266 -29.91 3.35 -1.34
CA ALA A 266 -28.61 3.25 -0.69
C ALA A 266 -27.57 2.58 -1.60
N ASP A 267 -27.95 1.48 -2.26
CA ASP A 267 -27.11 0.78 -3.22
C ASP A 267 -26.71 1.67 -4.42
N SER A 268 -27.64 2.48 -4.93
CA SER A 268 -27.31 3.45 -5.99
C SER A 268 -26.31 4.50 -5.52
N ALA A 269 -26.41 4.95 -4.27
CA ALA A 269 -25.46 5.90 -3.70
C ALA A 269 -24.07 5.29 -3.53
N SER A 270 -23.98 4.01 -3.10
CA SER A 270 -22.69 3.30 -2.97
C SER A 270 -22.03 3.12 -4.34
N VAL A 271 -22.77 2.68 -5.35
CA VAL A 271 -22.27 2.54 -6.73
C VAL A 271 -21.75 3.88 -7.28
N ASN A 272 -22.45 4.98 -7.03
CA ASN A 272 -22.05 6.31 -7.49
C ASN A 272 -20.76 6.79 -6.81
N LEU A 273 -20.63 6.57 -5.51
CA LEU A 273 -19.38 6.89 -4.78
C LEU A 273 -18.20 6.02 -5.27
N VAL A 274 -18.44 4.71 -5.51
CA VAL A 274 -17.42 3.80 -6.09
C VAL A 274 -16.96 4.31 -7.45
N ALA A 275 -17.89 4.72 -8.31
CA ALA A 275 -17.56 5.22 -9.65
C ALA A 275 -16.66 6.47 -9.57
N LEU A 276 -16.96 7.40 -8.66
CA LEU A 276 -16.13 8.60 -8.48
C LEU A 276 -14.76 8.29 -7.84
N LEU A 277 -14.70 7.40 -6.85
CA LEU A 277 -13.43 7.00 -6.22
C LEU A 277 -12.49 6.29 -7.19
N ASN A 278 -13.02 5.46 -8.09
CA ASN A 278 -12.22 4.74 -9.07
C ASN A 278 -11.86 5.58 -10.32
N ALA A 279 -12.54 6.69 -10.55
CA ALA A 279 -12.28 7.61 -11.65
C ALA A 279 -12.41 9.09 -11.20
N PRO A 280 -11.58 9.55 -10.25
CA PRO A 280 -11.76 10.84 -9.57
C PRO A 280 -11.59 12.05 -10.49
N GLY A 281 -10.92 11.89 -11.64
CA GLY A 281 -10.71 12.95 -12.64
C GLY A 281 -11.84 13.08 -13.68
N THR A 282 -12.92 12.29 -13.58
CA THR A 282 -13.96 12.26 -14.60
C THR A 282 -15.30 12.67 -14.02
N THR A 283 -15.89 13.77 -14.55
CA THR A 283 -17.29 14.11 -14.25
C THR A 283 -18.22 13.19 -15.03
N THR A 284 -19.11 12.53 -14.31
CA THR A 284 -20.12 11.60 -14.86
C THR A 284 -21.52 12.04 -14.41
N ALA A 285 -22.55 11.29 -14.81
CA ALA A 285 -23.91 11.48 -14.26
C ALA A 285 -24.01 11.11 -12.77
N GLN A 286 -23.02 10.41 -12.22
CA GLN A 286 -22.98 9.90 -10.86
C GLN A 286 -22.18 10.80 -9.89
N GLY A 287 -21.18 11.55 -10.40
CA GLY A 287 -20.30 12.35 -9.57
C GLY A 287 -19.54 13.42 -10.33
N VAL A 288 -19.14 14.48 -9.63
CA VAL A 288 -18.37 15.60 -10.18
C VAL A 288 -16.87 15.36 -9.92
N ALA A 289 -16.07 15.46 -10.98
CA ALA A 289 -14.62 15.30 -10.92
C ALA A 289 -13.98 16.16 -9.82
N LEU A 290 -12.97 15.59 -9.18
CA LEU A 290 -12.15 16.23 -8.17
C LEU A 290 -11.07 17.13 -8.79
N SER A 291 -10.52 18.02 -7.97
CA SER A 291 -9.34 18.82 -8.34
C SER A 291 -8.12 17.92 -8.58
N SER A 292 -7.08 18.42 -9.27
CA SER A 292 -5.82 17.68 -9.50
C SER A 292 -5.12 17.29 -8.19
N ASP A 293 -5.20 18.15 -7.18
CA ASP A 293 -4.58 17.95 -5.88
C ASP A 293 -5.29 16.86 -5.08
N ASP A 294 -6.64 16.86 -5.10
CA ASP A 294 -7.46 15.81 -4.49
C ASP A 294 -7.24 14.47 -5.19
N GLN A 295 -7.12 14.45 -6.52
CA GLN A 295 -6.79 13.23 -7.28
C GLN A 295 -5.43 12.67 -6.88
N ALA A 296 -4.41 13.50 -6.69
CA ALA A 296 -3.09 13.10 -6.23
C ALA A 296 -3.15 12.53 -4.80
N THR A 297 -3.96 13.13 -3.93
CA THR A 297 -4.19 12.66 -2.55
C THR A 297 -4.85 11.27 -2.52
N LEU A 298 -5.74 11.00 -3.45
CA LEU A 298 -6.44 9.71 -3.57
C LEU A 298 -5.67 8.66 -4.39
N GLU A 299 -4.43 8.94 -4.79
CA GLU A 299 -3.62 7.97 -5.55
C GLU A 299 -3.45 6.67 -4.76
N GLY A 300 -3.73 5.53 -5.41
CA GLY A 300 -3.63 4.20 -4.80
C GLY A 300 -4.86 3.78 -3.99
N ILE A 301 -5.89 4.61 -3.93
CA ILE A 301 -7.20 4.25 -3.36
C ILE A 301 -8.05 3.62 -4.46
N SER A 302 -8.79 2.60 -4.08
CA SER A 302 -9.77 1.92 -4.92
C SER A 302 -10.98 1.51 -4.09
N ALA A 303 -12.14 1.46 -4.71
CA ALA A 303 -13.36 1.08 -4.04
C ALA A 303 -14.08 -0.04 -4.80
N VAL A 304 -14.73 -0.92 -4.06
CA VAL A 304 -15.54 -2.03 -4.59
C VAL A 304 -16.90 -2.00 -3.92
N ASP A 305 -17.95 -2.04 -4.73
CA ASP A 305 -19.32 -2.11 -4.24
C ASP A 305 -19.70 -3.55 -3.87
N GLY A 306 -20.44 -3.72 -2.77
CA GLY A 306 -20.89 -5.00 -2.24
C GLY A 306 -22.31 -4.95 -1.68
N THR A 307 -23.27 -4.35 -2.41
CA THR A 307 -24.67 -4.23 -2.01
C THR A 307 -24.83 -3.48 -0.69
N ASN A 308 -24.87 -2.17 -0.73
CA ASN A 308 -24.86 -1.24 0.39
C ASN A 308 -23.59 -1.24 1.26
N LEU A 309 -22.66 -2.16 1.01
CA LEU A 309 -21.38 -2.26 1.72
C LEU A 309 -20.25 -1.88 0.76
N LEU A 310 -19.75 -0.69 0.90
CA LEU A 310 -18.64 -0.20 0.09
C LEU A 310 -17.30 -0.53 0.77
N THR A 311 -16.46 -1.31 0.14
CA THR A 311 -15.09 -1.56 0.60
C THR A 311 -14.14 -0.59 -0.07
N ILE A 312 -13.56 0.32 0.70
CA ILE A 312 -12.54 1.27 0.26
C ILE A 312 -11.18 0.70 0.68
N SER A 313 -10.26 0.58 -0.27
CA SER A 313 -8.93 0.01 -0.03
C SER A 313 -7.85 0.99 -0.44
N SER A 314 -6.80 1.09 0.36
CA SER A 314 -5.60 1.87 0.08
C SER A 314 -4.39 0.96 -0.07
N LYS A 315 -3.54 1.24 -1.07
CA LYS A 315 -2.22 0.62 -1.23
C LYS A 315 -1.11 1.45 -0.58
N ASN A 316 -1.42 2.70 -0.23
CA ASN A 316 -0.45 3.69 0.22
C ASN A 316 -0.48 3.90 1.75
N GLY A 317 -0.79 2.85 2.49
CA GLY A 317 -0.79 2.87 3.96
C GLY A 317 -2.19 3.04 4.56
N ALA A 318 -2.22 3.49 5.81
CA ALA A 318 -3.44 3.67 6.57
C ALA A 318 -4.44 4.60 5.85
N LEU A 319 -5.69 4.17 5.82
CA LEU A 319 -6.79 4.91 5.20
C LEU A 319 -7.46 5.77 6.28
N MET A 320 -7.27 7.08 6.21
CA MET A 320 -8.03 8.01 7.05
C MET A 320 -9.41 8.23 6.42
N ALA A 321 -10.46 7.89 7.16
CA ALA A 321 -11.81 8.09 6.70
C ALA A 321 -12.73 8.50 7.86
N SER A 322 -13.64 9.42 7.60
CA SER A 322 -14.68 9.85 8.54
C SER A 322 -15.98 10.12 7.81
N THR A 323 -17.08 10.10 8.52
CA THR A 323 -18.41 10.37 7.97
C THR A 323 -19.15 11.38 8.80
N SER A 324 -19.99 12.19 8.13
CA SER A 324 -21.03 12.98 8.78
C SER A 324 -22.36 12.65 8.10
N MET A 325 -23.03 11.64 8.64
CA MET A 325 -24.29 11.13 8.10
C MET A 325 -25.47 11.51 8.99
N THR A 326 -26.56 11.98 8.38
CA THR A 326 -27.82 12.27 9.09
C THR A 326 -28.39 11.02 9.74
N ASN A 327 -28.24 9.86 9.08
CA ASN A 327 -28.68 8.58 9.64
C ASN A 327 -27.47 7.82 10.24
N ALA A 328 -27.51 7.60 11.55
CA ALA A 328 -26.47 6.90 12.31
C ALA A 328 -26.29 5.41 11.92
N SER A 329 -27.19 4.85 11.10
CA SER A 329 -27.02 3.49 10.54
C SER A 329 -26.07 3.47 9.34
N ASN A 330 -25.73 4.64 8.77
CA ASN A 330 -24.74 4.79 7.73
C ASN A 330 -23.41 5.12 8.42
N ASP A 331 -22.49 4.17 8.49
CA ASP A 331 -21.28 4.32 9.30
C ASP A 331 -20.07 3.67 8.64
N LEU A 332 -18.90 4.14 9.04
CA LEU A 332 -17.61 3.52 8.71
C LEU A 332 -17.27 2.46 9.76
N GLN A 333 -17.03 1.25 9.30
CA GLN A 333 -16.51 0.20 10.16
C GLN A 333 -15.03 0.42 10.47
N ALA A 334 -14.54 -0.24 11.51
CA ALA A 334 -13.14 -0.13 11.89
C ALA A 334 -12.20 -0.47 10.74
N GLN A 335 -11.11 0.28 10.64
CA GLN A 335 -10.09 0.07 9.64
C GLN A 335 -9.38 -1.28 9.85
N VAL A 336 -9.10 -1.96 8.75
CA VAL A 336 -8.32 -3.19 8.72
C VAL A 336 -7.01 -2.93 7.99
N VAL A 337 -5.89 -3.18 8.65
CA VAL A 337 -4.55 -3.13 8.06
C VAL A 337 -4.01 -4.54 7.89
N ASN A 338 -3.47 -4.84 6.72
CA ASN A 338 -2.90 -6.14 6.42
C ASN A 338 -1.43 -6.21 6.84
N ALA A 339 -1.19 -6.50 8.11
CA ALA A 339 0.14 -6.86 8.57
C ALA A 339 0.60 -8.17 7.93
N CYS A 340 1.90 -8.41 7.89
CA CYS A 340 2.40 -9.66 7.33
C CYS A 340 3.67 -10.15 8.04
N ILE A 341 3.83 -11.48 8.01
CA ILE A 341 5.12 -12.12 8.28
C ILE A 341 5.59 -12.75 6.97
N MET A 342 6.79 -12.40 6.55
CA MET A 342 7.39 -12.95 5.33
C MET A 342 8.86 -13.32 5.53
N GLU A 343 9.33 -14.31 4.78
CA GLU A 343 10.76 -14.55 4.66
C GLU A 343 11.37 -13.48 3.76
N LYS A 344 12.44 -12.80 4.21
CA LYS A 344 13.13 -11.78 3.41
C LYS A 344 13.46 -12.31 2.02
N GLY A 345 13.15 -11.55 0.99
CA GLY A 345 13.31 -11.95 -0.40
C GLY A 345 12.18 -12.81 -0.97
N SER A 346 11.07 -13.00 -0.26
CA SER A 346 9.90 -13.73 -0.79
C SER A 346 9.23 -12.99 -1.94
N ILE A 347 9.11 -11.67 -1.85
CA ILE A 347 8.64 -10.85 -2.98
C ILE A 347 9.86 -10.53 -3.83
N LYS A 348 9.82 -10.97 -5.09
CA LYS A 348 10.88 -10.70 -6.06
C LYS A 348 10.64 -9.36 -6.73
N MET A 349 11.70 -8.55 -6.80
CA MET A 349 11.69 -7.25 -7.44
C MET A 349 12.79 -7.19 -8.50
N ALA A 350 12.42 -6.79 -9.70
CA ALA A 350 13.36 -6.50 -10.77
C ALA A 350 13.27 -5.00 -11.08
N ILE A 351 14.36 -4.28 -10.91
CA ILE A 351 14.48 -2.88 -11.27
C ILE A 351 15.49 -2.79 -12.42
N ARG A 352 15.05 -2.29 -13.56
CA ARG A 352 15.94 -2.11 -14.71
C ARG A 352 16.71 -0.78 -14.65
N ASN A 353 16.01 0.27 -14.30
CA ASN A 353 16.57 1.59 -14.06
C ASN A 353 16.04 2.03 -12.70
N GLY A 354 16.93 2.50 -11.82
CA GLY A 354 16.52 3.29 -10.67
C GLY A 354 15.75 4.54 -11.13
N VAL A 355 15.37 5.40 -10.21
CA VAL A 355 14.76 6.67 -10.57
C VAL A 355 15.71 7.46 -11.48
N LYS A 356 15.23 7.80 -12.68
CA LYS A 356 15.96 8.60 -13.67
C LYS A 356 15.25 9.91 -13.90
N VAL A 357 16.02 10.94 -14.10
CA VAL A 357 15.58 12.27 -14.48
C VAL A 357 16.07 12.53 -15.90
N ASP A 358 15.15 12.76 -16.82
CA ASP A 358 15.43 13.22 -18.19
C ASP A 358 14.81 14.61 -18.37
N SER A 359 15.51 15.50 -19.07
CA SER A 359 14.99 16.82 -19.44
C SER A 359 14.98 17.00 -20.95
N ARG A 360 13.98 17.70 -21.46
CA ARG A 360 13.87 18.05 -22.86
C ARG A 360 13.41 19.50 -23.00
N ASP A 361 14.22 20.28 -23.70
CA ASP A 361 13.89 21.67 -24.01
C ASP A 361 12.93 21.75 -25.20
N GLU A 362 11.88 22.56 -25.07
CA GLU A 362 11.01 22.98 -26.16
C GLU A 362 11.34 24.44 -26.57
N PRO A 363 12.31 24.67 -27.44
CA PRO A 363 12.84 26.02 -27.72
C PRO A 363 11.81 27.02 -28.24
N LEU A 364 10.75 26.51 -28.89
CA LEU A 364 9.67 27.36 -29.43
C LEU A 364 8.72 27.88 -28.33
N LYS A 365 8.73 27.25 -27.13
CA LYS A 365 7.90 27.65 -26.00
C LYS A 365 8.72 28.19 -24.84
N LEU A 366 10.05 28.19 -24.94
CA LEU A 366 10.99 28.53 -23.85
C LEU A 366 10.71 27.74 -22.57
N VAL A 367 10.39 26.44 -22.71
CA VAL A 367 10.03 25.54 -21.59
C VAL A 367 10.94 24.33 -21.59
N THR A 368 11.44 23.96 -20.41
CA THR A 368 12.14 22.68 -20.20
C THR A 368 11.17 21.71 -19.53
N ASN A 369 10.91 20.58 -20.20
CA ASN A 369 10.08 19.51 -19.68
C ASN A 369 10.97 18.49 -18.94
N TYR A 370 10.63 18.19 -17.69
CA TYR A 370 11.29 17.19 -16.88
C TYR A 370 10.46 15.91 -16.79
N PHE A 371 11.13 14.78 -16.98
CA PHE A 371 10.53 13.43 -16.94
C PHE A 371 11.29 12.62 -15.88
N ILE A 372 10.62 12.31 -14.77
CA ILE A 372 11.17 11.50 -13.70
C ILE A 372 10.46 10.17 -13.72
N TYR A 373 11.19 9.07 -13.89
CA TYR A 373 10.60 7.76 -14.06
C TYR A 373 11.47 6.64 -13.50
N ALA A 374 10.84 5.51 -13.18
CA ALA A 374 11.50 4.24 -12.85
C ALA A 374 10.84 3.10 -13.63
N ARG A 375 11.57 2.01 -13.86
CA ARG A 375 11.02 0.81 -14.48
C ARG A 375 11.28 -0.40 -13.59
N TYR A 376 10.20 -1.05 -13.17
CA TYR A 376 10.29 -2.20 -12.29
C TYR A 376 9.22 -3.26 -12.60
N GLY A 377 9.42 -4.43 -12.02
CA GLY A 377 8.46 -5.50 -12.00
C GLY A 377 8.50 -6.23 -10.66
N LEU A 378 7.33 -6.64 -10.18
CA LEU A 378 7.17 -7.35 -8.92
C LEU A 378 6.55 -8.72 -9.19
N LYS A 379 7.01 -9.73 -8.46
CA LYS A 379 6.45 -11.08 -8.56
C LYS A 379 6.59 -11.84 -7.25
N VAL A 380 5.48 -12.39 -6.78
CA VAL A 380 5.51 -13.44 -5.77
C VAL A 380 5.50 -14.78 -6.49
N THR A 381 6.61 -15.52 -6.38
CA THR A 381 6.75 -16.81 -7.05
C THR A 381 5.92 -17.89 -6.36
N THR A 382 5.64 -18.99 -7.05
CA THR A 382 4.88 -20.12 -6.51
C THR A 382 5.44 -20.63 -5.18
N ARG A 383 6.77 -20.69 -5.05
CA ARG A 383 7.42 -21.10 -3.79
C ARG A 383 7.45 -20.00 -2.74
N SER A 384 7.54 -18.75 -3.16
CA SER A 384 7.54 -17.60 -2.25
C SER A 384 6.20 -17.39 -1.55
N LYS A 385 5.08 -17.70 -2.22
CA LYS A 385 3.74 -17.64 -1.60
C LYS A 385 3.62 -18.49 -0.34
N GLU A 386 4.35 -19.62 -0.28
CA GLU A 386 4.37 -20.53 0.86
C GLU A 386 5.13 -19.99 2.07
N ARG A 387 5.95 -18.93 1.87
CA ARG A 387 6.81 -18.32 2.88
C ARG A 387 6.28 -16.98 3.41
N MET A 388 5.00 -16.74 3.18
CA MET A 388 4.32 -15.49 3.55
C MET A 388 2.99 -15.81 4.21
N VAL A 389 2.63 -15.02 5.22
CA VAL A 389 1.32 -15.05 5.87
C VAL A 389 0.80 -13.62 5.99
N VAL A 390 -0.46 -13.42 5.61
CA VAL A 390 -1.18 -12.17 5.81
C VAL A 390 -1.97 -12.22 7.11
N ILE A 391 -1.98 -11.12 7.84
CA ILE A 391 -2.62 -10.97 9.14
C ILE A 391 -3.47 -9.70 9.09
N PRO A 392 -4.79 -9.80 8.87
CA PRO A 392 -5.67 -8.65 8.88
C PRO A 392 -5.91 -8.20 10.33
N LEU A 393 -5.49 -7.00 10.66
CA LEU A 393 -5.60 -6.43 12.00
C LEU A 393 -6.55 -5.24 11.98
N VAL A 394 -7.46 -5.19 12.95
CA VAL A 394 -8.30 -4.01 13.18
C VAL A 394 -7.45 -2.96 13.90
N THR A 395 -7.33 -1.81 13.31
CA THR A 395 -6.76 -0.62 13.93
C THR A 395 -7.89 0.37 14.23
N ALA A 396 -7.74 1.17 15.28
CA ALA A 396 -8.64 2.30 15.45
C ALA A 396 -8.55 3.15 14.18
N ALA A 397 -9.69 3.50 13.57
CA ALA A 397 -9.70 4.47 12.49
C ALA A 397 -9.01 5.73 13.00
N ALA A 398 -8.02 6.22 12.28
CA ALA A 398 -7.48 7.53 12.59
C ALA A 398 -8.63 8.52 12.35
N GLU A 399 -9.13 9.10 13.43
CA GLU A 399 -10.12 10.18 13.34
C GLU A 399 -9.47 11.32 12.54
N ALA A 400 -10.12 11.71 11.46
CA ALA A 400 -9.67 12.78 10.58
C ALA A 400 -9.97 14.16 11.17
#